data_9e642d9704339ae8178acf00defe6de9
#
_entry.id   9e642d9704339ae8178acf00defe6de9
#
_cell.length_a   1.000
_cell.length_b   1.000
_cell.length_c   1.000
_cell.angle_alpha   90.00
_cell.angle_beta   90.00
_cell.angle_gamma   90.00
#
_symmetry.space_group_name_H-M   'P 1'
#
loop_
_entity.id
_entity.type
_entity.pdbx_description
1 polymer ?
#
loop_
_entity_poly.entity_id
_entity_poly.type
_entity_poly.pdbx_seq_one_letter_code
_entity_poly.pdbx_strand_id
1 'polypeptide(L)'
;MEVESYLSPISSSLIKKGMYILLDEKTCKVTDVVITKTGKHGHMKVNLVANEIFGGKKHTYMCAGHNTLLQVEVKKNEYQVLAVYSHQGEEYMLDYFNENSEVVSVPLQEEEHKKHVNCENMVVTIVTGVEGKSGAYVLVSKITEFKREK
;
A
#
# COMPACT_ATOMS: atom_id res chain seq x y z
N MET A 1 15.78 5.66 2.58
CA MET A 1 15.35 4.73 1.54
C MET A 1 14.61 5.49 0.46
N GLU A 2 15.01 5.29 -0.75
CA GLU A 2 14.51 6.09 -1.85
C GLU A 2 13.21 5.54 -2.43
N VAL A 3 12.25 6.44 -2.61
CA VAL A 3 10.94 6.09 -3.14
C VAL A 3 11.04 5.50 -4.55
N GLU A 4 12.04 5.93 -5.31
CA GLU A 4 12.25 5.47 -6.69
C GLU A 4 12.46 3.96 -6.77
N SER A 5 13.02 3.35 -5.71
CA SER A 5 13.24 1.90 -5.70
C SER A 5 11.93 1.11 -5.64
N TYR A 6 10.83 1.78 -5.28
CA TYR A 6 9.50 1.16 -5.20
C TYR A 6 8.71 1.33 -6.49
N LEU A 7 9.19 2.14 -7.43
CA LEU A 7 8.45 2.47 -8.65
C LEU A 7 9.18 1.96 -9.89
N SER A 8 8.43 1.39 -10.82
CA SER A 8 8.95 1.00 -12.12
C SER A 8 7.90 1.21 -13.20
N PRO A 9 8.31 1.64 -14.39
CA PRO A 9 7.34 1.82 -15.48
C PRO A 9 6.84 0.47 -15.98
N ILE A 10 5.57 0.41 -16.34
CA ILE A 10 4.95 -0.77 -16.94
C ILE A 10 4.00 -0.34 -18.04
N SER A 11 4.01 -1.06 -19.16
CA SER A 11 3.02 -0.83 -20.20
C SER A 11 1.65 -1.29 -19.71
N SER A 12 0.62 -0.50 -20.00
CA SER A 12 -0.74 -0.83 -19.60
C SER A 12 -1.20 -2.20 -20.12
N SER A 13 -0.70 -2.64 -21.28
CA SER A 13 -1.05 -3.94 -21.84
C SER A 13 -0.48 -5.11 -21.06
N LEU A 14 0.47 -4.88 -20.16
CA LEU A 14 1.11 -5.93 -19.36
C LEU A 14 0.56 -6.00 -17.94
N ILE A 15 -0.36 -5.13 -17.58
CA ILE A 15 -0.93 -5.09 -16.23
C ILE A 15 -1.86 -6.29 -16.05
N LYS A 16 -1.72 -6.96 -14.91
CA LYS A 16 -2.52 -8.13 -14.56
C LYS A 16 -3.16 -7.98 -13.20
N LYS A 17 -4.25 -8.71 -13.00
CA LYS A 17 -4.93 -8.78 -11.71
C LYS A 17 -3.95 -9.18 -10.61
N GLY A 18 -3.98 -8.46 -9.49
CA GLY A 18 -3.09 -8.70 -8.36
C GLY A 18 -1.87 -7.78 -8.33
N MET A 19 -1.56 -7.11 -9.43
CA MET A 19 -0.46 -6.15 -9.45
C MET A 19 -0.83 -4.88 -8.70
N TYR A 20 0.20 -4.15 -8.24
CA TYR A 20 0.02 -2.86 -7.60
C TYR A 20 0.49 -1.78 -8.56
N ILE A 21 -0.36 -0.80 -8.81
CA ILE A 21 -0.05 0.33 -9.70
C ILE A 21 -0.44 1.63 -9.03
N LEU A 22 0.16 2.72 -9.49
CA LEU A 22 -0.13 4.06 -8.99
C LEU A 22 -1.26 4.66 -9.83
N LEU A 23 -2.40 4.93 -9.20
CA LEU A 23 -3.54 5.59 -9.82
C LEU A 23 -3.96 6.75 -8.94
N ASP A 24 -4.12 7.93 -9.56
CA ASP A 24 -4.53 9.15 -8.84
C ASP A 24 -3.67 9.37 -7.59
N GLU A 25 -2.35 9.20 -7.77
CA GLU A 25 -1.34 9.39 -6.71
C GLU A 25 -1.44 8.42 -5.54
N LYS A 26 -2.12 7.28 -5.72
CA LYS A 26 -2.30 6.27 -4.68
C LYS A 26 -1.89 4.90 -5.18
N THR A 27 -1.27 4.11 -4.30
CA THR A 27 -1.00 2.71 -4.61
C THR A 27 -2.31 1.93 -4.58
N CYS A 28 -2.63 1.28 -5.70
CA CYS A 28 -3.87 0.51 -5.84
C CYS A 28 -3.56 -0.92 -6.27
N LYS A 29 -4.30 -1.87 -5.70
CA LYS A 29 -4.22 -3.26 -6.11
C LYS A 29 -5.22 -3.49 -7.24
N VAL A 30 -4.75 -3.99 -8.37
CA VAL A 30 -5.59 -4.28 -9.53
C VAL A 30 -6.48 -5.48 -9.23
N THR A 31 -7.78 -5.28 -9.33
CA THR A 31 -8.76 -6.35 -9.07
C THR A 31 -9.39 -6.88 -10.34
N ASP A 32 -9.34 -6.12 -11.43
CA ASP A 32 -9.86 -6.58 -12.71
C ASP A 32 -9.17 -5.86 -13.86
N VAL A 33 -8.98 -6.56 -14.97
CA VAL A 33 -8.38 -6.02 -16.19
C VAL A 33 -9.16 -6.53 -17.38
N VAL A 34 -9.67 -5.62 -18.21
CA VAL A 34 -10.34 -5.99 -19.46
C VAL A 34 -9.61 -5.31 -20.61
N ILE A 35 -9.14 -6.10 -21.55
CA ILE A 35 -8.45 -5.60 -22.74
C ILE A 35 -9.36 -5.82 -23.94
N THR A 36 -9.63 -4.74 -24.69
CA THR A 36 -10.46 -4.81 -25.88
C THR A 36 -9.69 -4.29 -27.07
N LYS A 37 -9.82 -4.97 -28.21
CA LYS A 37 -9.32 -4.53 -29.50
C LYS A 37 -10.51 -4.22 -30.38
N THR A 38 -10.51 -3.03 -30.98
CA THR A 38 -11.60 -2.62 -31.86
C THR A 38 -11.11 -2.43 -33.28
N GLY A 39 -11.72 -3.16 -34.24
CA GLY A 39 -11.55 -2.96 -35.67
C GLY A 39 -10.24 -3.45 -36.27
N LYS A 40 -10.13 -3.31 -37.60
CA LYS A 40 -8.96 -3.74 -38.38
C LYS A 40 -7.68 -2.97 -38.07
N HIS A 41 -7.81 -1.76 -37.57
CA HIS A 41 -6.67 -0.92 -37.19
C HIS A 41 -6.50 -0.87 -35.69
N GLY A 42 -6.88 -1.93 -35.04
CA GLY A 42 -7.01 -2.21 -33.64
C GLY A 42 -6.28 -1.32 -32.67
N HIS A 43 -6.94 -0.33 -32.15
CA HIS A 43 -6.47 0.35 -30.96
C HIS A 43 -6.89 -0.48 -29.74
N MET A 44 -5.91 -1.04 -29.11
CA MET A 44 -6.15 -1.77 -27.86
C MET A 44 -6.53 -0.78 -26.75
N LYS A 45 -7.60 -1.06 -26.03
CA LYS A 45 -7.99 -0.31 -24.85
C LYS A 45 -7.88 -1.20 -23.63
N VAL A 46 -7.33 -0.66 -22.57
CA VAL A 46 -7.17 -1.35 -21.30
C VAL A 46 -8.07 -0.68 -20.27
N ASN A 47 -8.97 -1.46 -19.69
CA ASN A 47 -9.84 -0.99 -18.61
C ASN A 47 -9.41 -1.68 -17.32
N LEU A 48 -9.07 -0.88 -16.32
CA LEU A 48 -8.59 -1.36 -15.03
C LEU A 48 -9.59 -1.03 -13.93
N VAL A 49 -9.76 -1.96 -13.01
CA VAL A 49 -10.42 -1.72 -11.74
C VAL A 49 -9.40 -2.04 -10.66
N ALA A 50 -9.21 -1.10 -9.74
CA ALA A 50 -8.23 -1.25 -8.68
C ALA A 50 -8.71 -0.57 -7.40
N ASN A 51 -8.27 -1.05 -6.26
CA ASN A 51 -8.62 -0.49 -4.97
C ASN A 51 -7.39 0.06 -4.27
N GLU A 52 -7.50 1.25 -3.68
CA GLU A 52 -6.43 1.82 -2.86
C GLU A 52 -6.12 0.88 -1.71
N ILE A 53 -4.85 0.57 -1.51
CA ILE A 53 -4.45 -0.36 -0.44
C ILE A 53 -4.56 0.28 0.95
N PHE A 54 -4.50 1.60 1.04
CA PHE A 54 -4.58 2.29 2.33
C PHE A 54 -5.95 2.93 2.58
N GLY A 55 -6.57 3.48 1.55
CA GLY A 55 -7.86 4.15 1.67
C GLY A 55 -9.07 3.30 1.35
N GLY A 56 -8.87 2.22 0.62
CA GLY A 56 -9.96 1.33 0.22
C GLY A 56 -10.84 1.84 -0.91
N LYS A 57 -10.56 3.04 -1.43
CA LYS A 57 -11.37 3.61 -2.50
C LYS A 57 -11.15 2.87 -3.82
N LYS A 58 -12.25 2.59 -4.51
CA LYS A 58 -12.22 1.91 -5.81
C LYS A 58 -11.93 2.92 -6.92
N HIS A 59 -11.02 2.57 -7.82
CA HIS A 59 -10.71 3.36 -8.99
C HIS A 59 -10.99 2.56 -10.25
N THR A 60 -11.55 3.22 -11.25
CA THR A 60 -11.66 2.68 -12.61
C THR A 60 -10.80 3.56 -13.51
N TYR A 61 -10.03 2.94 -14.38
CA TYR A 61 -9.11 3.65 -15.25
C TYR A 61 -9.11 3.03 -16.63
N MET A 62 -9.21 3.85 -17.66
CA MET A 62 -9.18 3.39 -19.04
C MET A 62 -8.07 4.11 -19.79
N CYS A 63 -7.28 3.37 -20.54
CA CYS A 63 -6.18 3.95 -21.31
C CYS A 63 -5.91 3.12 -22.56
N ALA A 64 -5.09 3.70 -23.45
CA ALA A 64 -4.61 2.96 -24.61
C ALA A 64 -3.66 1.85 -24.17
N GLY A 65 -3.59 0.77 -24.96
CA GLY A 65 -2.83 -0.40 -24.59
C GLY A 65 -1.33 -0.23 -24.49
N HIS A 66 -0.80 0.88 -24.97
CA HIS A 66 0.64 1.19 -24.93
C HIS A 66 0.99 2.35 -24.01
N ASN A 67 0.06 2.79 -23.17
CA ASN A 67 0.37 3.81 -22.17
C ASN A 67 1.32 3.25 -21.12
N THR A 68 2.12 4.12 -20.54
CA THR A 68 3.02 3.75 -19.46
C THR A 68 2.42 4.20 -18.13
N LEU A 69 2.32 3.27 -17.20
CA LEU A 69 1.91 3.54 -15.83
C LEU A 69 3.07 3.19 -14.90
N LEU A 70 2.94 3.55 -13.64
CA LEU A 70 3.95 3.18 -12.65
C LEU A 70 3.45 1.99 -11.84
N GLN A 71 4.24 0.94 -11.85
CA GLN A 71 4.02 -0.23 -10.99
C GLN A 71 4.69 0.04 -9.65
N VAL A 72 4.04 -0.35 -8.57
CA VAL A 72 4.55 -0.16 -7.22
C VAL A 72 4.96 -1.50 -6.64
N GLU A 73 6.16 -1.57 -6.09
CA GLU A 73 6.57 -2.72 -5.30
C GLU A 73 6.08 -2.49 -3.88
N VAL A 74 5.03 -3.22 -3.49
CA VAL A 74 4.48 -3.12 -2.14
C VAL A 74 5.23 -4.10 -1.25
N LYS A 75 5.77 -3.61 -0.15
CA LYS A 75 6.50 -4.43 0.81
C LYS A 75 5.63 -4.71 2.00
N LYS A 76 5.65 -5.95 2.45
CA LYS A 76 4.86 -6.42 3.57
C LYS A 76 5.79 -7.16 4.54
N ASN A 77 5.96 -6.59 5.71
CA ASN A 77 6.89 -7.12 6.70
C ASN A 77 6.21 -7.30 8.05
N GLU A 78 6.66 -8.30 8.80
CA GLU A 78 6.19 -8.55 10.15
C GLU A 78 7.25 -8.12 11.15
N TYR A 79 6.82 -7.44 12.21
CA TYR A 79 7.73 -6.96 13.25
C TYR A 79 7.15 -7.25 14.63
N GLN A 80 8.02 -7.49 15.58
CA GLN A 80 7.62 -7.67 16.96
C GLN A 80 7.30 -6.33 17.60
N VAL A 81 6.15 -6.24 18.24
CA VAL A 81 5.70 -5.03 18.92
C VAL A 81 6.46 -4.82 20.21
N LEU A 82 7.01 -3.62 20.41
CA LEU A 82 7.69 -3.23 21.64
C LEU A 82 6.74 -2.61 22.64
N ALA A 83 5.94 -1.66 22.20
CA ALA A 83 5.08 -0.90 23.09
C ALA A 83 3.91 -0.29 22.31
N VAL A 84 2.78 -0.19 23.00
CA VAL A 84 1.62 0.58 22.52
C VAL A 84 1.32 1.59 23.61
N TYR A 85 1.22 2.85 23.23
CA TYR A 85 1.06 3.93 24.21
C TYR A 85 0.30 5.11 23.63
N SER A 86 -0.15 5.99 24.54
CA SER A 86 -0.78 7.25 24.17
C SER A 86 -0.22 8.33 25.08
N HIS A 87 0.11 9.48 24.50
CA HIS A 87 0.55 10.64 25.26
C HIS A 87 -0.66 11.51 25.62
N GLN A 88 -1.01 11.52 26.92
CA GLN A 88 -2.01 12.46 27.46
C GLN A 88 -3.35 12.49 26.71
N GLY A 89 -3.85 11.32 26.32
CA GLY A 89 -5.12 11.24 25.63
C GLY A 89 -5.07 11.59 24.15
N GLU A 90 -3.88 11.80 23.63
CA GLU A 90 -3.68 12.04 22.20
C GLU A 90 -3.64 10.73 21.44
N GLU A 91 -3.22 10.80 20.19
CA GLU A 91 -3.13 9.68 19.28
C GLU A 91 -2.34 8.52 19.87
N TYR A 92 -2.85 7.31 19.69
CA TYR A 92 -2.16 6.10 20.10
C TYR A 92 -1.01 5.79 19.15
N MET A 93 0.10 5.32 19.69
CA MET A 93 1.29 4.99 18.94
C MET A 93 1.73 3.56 19.25
N LEU A 94 2.35 2.96 18.26
CA LEU A 94 2.92 1.61 18.38
C LEU A 94 4.39 1.68 17.97
N ASP A 95 5.27 1.13 18.82
CA ASP A 95 6.69 1.05 18.53
C ASP A 95 7.09 -0.38 18.19
N TYR A 96 7.97 -0.53 17.22
CA TYR A 96 8.56 -1.81 16.87
C TYR A 96 10.02 -1.63 16.45
N PHE A 97 10.80 -2.72 16.47
CA PHE A 97 12.15 -2.73 15.94
C PHE A 97 12.12 -3.10 14.46
N ASN A 98 12.78 -2.31 13.63
CA ASN A 98 12.92 -2.65 12.21
C ASN A 98 14.13 -3.58 12.01
N GLU A 99 14.47 -3.88 10.75
CA GLU A 99 15.58 -4.78 10.39
C GLU A 99 16.94 -4.28 10.86
N ASN A 100 17.07 -2.98 11.05
CA ASN A 100 18.31 -2.34 11.47
C ASN A 100 18.38 -2.13 12.99
N SER A 101 17.47 -2.76 13.73
CA SER A 101 17.35 -2.62 15.19
C SER A 101 17.06 -1.19 15.64
N GLU A 102 16.42 -0.42 14.77
CA GLU A 102 15.98 0.93 15.11
C GLU A 102 14.52 0.89 15.56
N VAL A 103 14.17 1.72 16.54
CA VAL A 103 12.79 1.84 16.99
C VAL A 103 12.04 2.72 16.01
N VAL A 104 10.95 2.20 15.48
CA VAL A 104 10.05 2.93 14.59
C VAL A 104 8.70 3.07 15.26
N SER A 105 8.15 4.28 15.23
CA SER A 105 6.83 4.56 15.82
C SER A 105 5.83 4.83 14.70
N VAL A 106 4.69 4.15 14.77
CA VAL A 106 3.61 4.33 13.79
C VAL A 106 2.32 4.64 14.53
N PRO A 107 1.43 5.44 13.93
CA PRO A 107 0.14 5.72 14.55
C PRO A 107 -0.75 4.49 14.57
N LEU A 108 -1.55 4.37 15.61
CA LEU A 108 -2.46 3.26 15.82
C LEU A 108 -3.85 3.83 16.08
N GLN A 109 -4.86 3.29 15.42
CA GLN A 109 -6.22 3.75 15.62
C GLN A 109 -6.75 3.31 16.98
N GLU A 110 -7.62 4.12 17.56
CA GLU A 110 -8.17 3.85 18.90
C GLU A 110 -8.80 2.46 19.00
N GLU A 111 -9.52 2.05 17.96
CA GLU A 111 -10.16 0.74 17.92
C GLU A 111 -9.15 -0.41 18.01
N GLU A 112 -8.02 -0.26 17.32
CA GLU A 112 -6.95 -1.25 17.37
C GLU A 112 -6.29 -1.27 18.74
N HIS A 113 -6.10 -0.10 19.33
CA HIS A 113 -5.53 0.00 20.68
C HIS A 113 -6.41 -0.71 21.71
N LYS A 114 -7.72 -0.52 21.63
CA LYS A 114 -8.65 -1.14 22.58
C LYS A 114 -8.63 -2.67 22.50
N LYS A 115 -8.44 -3.20 21.28
CA LYS A 115 -8.38 -4.63 21.08
C LYS A 115 -7.08 -5.25 21.60
N HIS A 116 -6.00 -4.46 21.61
CA HIS A 116 -4.65 -4.99 21.85
C HIS A 116 -3.94 -4.35 23.04
N VAL A 117 -4.71 -3.74 23.96
CA VAL A 117 -4.17 -3.24 25.22
C VAL A 117 -3.57 -4.37 26.02
N ASN A 118 -2.40 -4.15 26.59
CA ASN A 118 -1.69 -5.15 27.42
C ASN A 118 -1.32 -6.44 26.67
N CYS A 119 -1.11 -6.35 25.38
CA CYS A 119 -0.72 -7.53 24.61
C CYS A 119 0.79 -7.70 24.64
N GLU A 120 1.23 -8.79 25.27
CA GLU A 120 2.61 -9.22 25.19
C GLU A 120 2.75 -10.16 24.00
N ASN A 121 3.94 -10.19 23.41
CA ASN A 121 4.26 -11.10 22.30
C ASN A 121 3.36 -10.90 21.06
N MET A 122 3.08 -9.67 20.74
CA MET A 122 2.33 -9.34 19.53
C MET A 122 3.26 -9.10 18.36
N VAL A 123 2.79 -9.51 17.19
CA VAL A 123 3.46 -9.27 15.91
C VAL A 123 2.55 -8.39 15.08
N VAL A 124 3.12 -7.37 14.48
CA VAL A 124 2.38 -6.45 13.62
C VAL A 124 2.87 -6.60 12.19
N THR A 125 1.94 -6.56 11.24
CA THR A 125 2.27 -6.56 9.82
C THR A 125 2.16 -5.13 9.30
N ILE A 126 3.25 -4.65 8.71
CA ILE A 126 3.34 -3.30 8.15
C ILE A 126 3.42 -3.43 6.63
N VAL A 127 2.52 -2.74 5.95
CA VAL A 127 2.52 -2.66 4.48
C VAL A 127 3.02 -1.29 4.07
N THR A 128 4.00 -1.25 3.18
CA THR A 128 4.58 -0.01 2.68
C THR A 128 4.32 0.11 1.18
N GLY A 129 3.77 1.25 0.78
CA GLY A 129 3.52 1.61 -0.60
C GLY A 129 3.90 3.06 -0.84
N VAL A 130 3.40 3.61 -1.94
CA VAL A 130 3.75 4.96 -2.39
C VAL A 130 2.50 5.80 -2.56
N GLU A 131 2.57 7.07 -2.16
CA GLU A 131 1.52 8.06 -2.46
C GLU A 131 2.16 9.34 -2.95
N GLY A 132 1.43 10.07 -3.79
CA GLY A 132 1.83 11.40 -4.20
C GLY A 132 1.31 12.44 -3.22
N LYS A 133 2.17 13.36 -2.81
CA LYS A 133 1.81 14.49 -1.96
C LYS A 133 2.56 15.72 -2.40
N SER A 134 1.81 16.81 -2.70
CA SER A 134 2.41 18.11 -3.04
C SER A 134 3.45 18.04 -4.16
N GLY A 135 3.16 17.23 -5.19
CA GLY A 135 4.03 17.10 -6.37
C GLY A 135 5.20 16.14 -6.20
N ALA A 136 5.29 15.45 -5.08
CA ALA A 136 6.34 14.47 -4.83
C ALA A 136 5.74 13.13 -4.41
N TYR A 137 6.47 12.05 -4.66
CA TYR A 137 6.07 10.73 -4.16
C TYR A 137 6.71 10.47 -2.81
N VAL A 138 5.94 9.91 -1.89
CA VAL A 138 6.40 9.57 -0.55
C VAL A 138 6.06 8.12 -0.22
N LEU A 139 6.85 7.51 0.64
CA LEU A 139 6.53 6.18 1.17
C LEU A 139 5.48 6.32 2.27
N VAL A 140 4.50 5.44 2.24
CA VAL A 140 3.44 5.38 3.24
C VAL A 140 3.40 3.98 3.80
N SER A 141 3.40 3.87 5.11
CA SER A 141 3.32 2.57 5.78
C SER A 141 2.09 2.53 6.68
N LYS A 142 1.44 1.39 6.72
CA LYS A 142 0.25 1.22 7.52
C LYS A 142 0.23 -0.18 8.14
N ILE A 143 -0.31 -0.25 9.37
CA ILE A 143 -0.55 -1.52 10.04
C ILE A 143 -1.76 -2.18 9.40
N THR A 144 -1.60 -3.42 8.94
CA THR A 144 -2.70 -4.16 8.33
C THR A 144 -3.15 -5.35 9.15
N GLU A 145 -2.31 -5.83 10.05
CA GLU A 145 -2.64 -7.00 10.83
C GLU A 145 -1.92 -7.00 12.17
N PHE A 146 -2.62 -7.40 13.21
CA PHE A 146 -2.06 -7.71 14.53
C PHE A 146 -2.32 -9.17 14.81
N LYS A 147 -1.33 -9.88 15.28
CA LYS A 147 -1.53 -11.26 15.73
C LYS A 147 -0.62 -11.55 16.90
N ARG A 148 -1.04 -12.50 17.73
CA ARG A 148 -0.23 -12.95 18.86
C ARG A 148 0.79 -13.97 18.37
N GLU A 149 2.02 -13.78 18.77
CA GLU A 149 3.08 -14.74 18.47
C GLU A 149 2.85 -16.00 19.30
N LYS A 150 2.98 -17.13 18.66
CA LYS A 150 2.82 -18.42 19.36
C LYS A 150 4.06 -18.80 20.14
#